data_bc5f39bb3121e68ccc011cea73ea3813
#
_entry.id   bc5f39bb3121e68ccc011cea73ea3813
#
_cell.length_a   1.000
_cell.length_b   1.000
_cell.length_c   1.000
_cell.angle_alpha   90.00
_cell.angle_beta   90.00
_cell.angle_gamma   90.00
#
_symmetry.space_group_name_H-M   'P 1'
#
loop_
_entity.id
_entity.type
_entity.pdbx_description
1 polymer ?
#
loop_
_entity_poly.entity_id
_entity_poly.type
_entity_poly.pdbx_seq_one_letter_code
_entity_poly.pdbx_strand_id
1 'polypeptide(L)'
;MDRVPVLKIGDLLLVSIQVDMQDQTALALQEDLAERIVATGCHGVIIDITALDIVDSFVGRMLSSIASISRVLDAETVVVGMRPAVAITLVELGLSLDGIRTALNVERGIELLAQAREPETPDDLGIDLDLDRFGPATS
;
A
#
# COMPACT_ATOMS: atom_id res chain seq x y z
N MET A 1 -11.99 -16.54 16.95
CA MET A 1 -11.76 -16.16 15.55
C MET A 1 -10.46 -15.39 15.43
N ASP A 2 -9.65 -15.81 14.52
CA ASP A 2 -8.37 -15.16 14.32
C ASP A 2 -8.53 -13.89 13.51
N ARG A 3 -7.91 -12.83 13.99
CA ARG A 3 -7.92 -11.57 13.28
C ARG A 3 -6.47 -11.16 13.02
N VAL A 4 -6.27 -10.56 11.87
CA VAL A 4 -4.94 -10.05 11.53
C VAL A 4 -4.81 -8.69 12.21
N PRO A 5 -3.78 -8.52 13.06
CA PRO A 5 -3.66 -7.24 13.74
C PRO A 5 -3.25 -6.13 12.77
N VAL A 6 -3.82 -4.97 13.00
CA VAL A 6 -3.47 -3.77 12.26
C VAL A 6 -2.78 -2.84 13.23
N LEU A 7 -1.51 -2.57 12.99
CA LEU A 7 -0.70 -1.77 13.88
C LEU A 7 -0.51 -0.38 13.31
N LYS A 8 -0.50 0.61 14.18
CA LYS A 8 -0.28 1.99 13.76
C LYS A 8 1.17 2.36 14.03
N ILE A 9 1.86 2.85 13.01
CA ILE A 9 3.24 3.31 13.12
C ILE A 9 3.26 4.73 12.56
N GLY A 10 3.31 5.73 13.45
CA GLY A 10 3.23 7.12 13.02
C GLY A 10 1.95 7.35 12.24
N ASP A 11 2.07 7.80 11.00
CA ASP A 11 0.94 8.05 10.12
C ASP A 11 0.66 6.88 9.19
N LEU A 12 1.15 5.71 9.53
CA LEU A 12 1.03 4.52 8.68
C LEU A 12 0.38 3.39 9.44
N LEU A 13 -0.21 2.47 8.71
CA LEU A 13 -0.72 1.22 9.27
C LEU A 13 0.13 0.07 8.75
N LEU A 14 0.39 -0.90 9.60
CA LEU A 14 1.18 -2.06 9.25
C LEU A 14 0.35 -3.31 9.47
N VAL A 15 0.30 -4.16 8.44
CA VAL A 15 -0.39 -5.44 8.50
C VAL A 15 0.60 -6.52 8.11
N SER A 16 0.67 -7.59 8.89
CA SER A 16 1.49 -8.74 8.55
C SER A 16 0.57 -9.90 8.18
N ILE A 17 0.70 -10.40 6.96
CA ILE A 17 -0.14 -11.47 6.48
C ILE A 17 0.61 -12.79 6.63
N GLN A 18 -0.01 -13.69 7.36
CA GLN A 18 0.54 -15.02 7.59
C GLN A 18 -0.14 -16.01 6.64
N VAL A 19 0.38 -17.23 6.63
CA VAL A 19 -0.25 -18.29 5.85
C VAL A 19 -1.58 -18.69 6.49
N ASP A 20 -2.37 -19.46 5.76
CA ASP A 20 -3.62 -20.04 6.25
C ASP A 20 -4.69 -19.02 6.57
N MET A 21 -4.68 -17.89 5.85
CA MET A 21 -5.74 -16.90 6.02
C MET A 21 -7.02 -17.39 5.36
N GLN A 22 -8.08 -17.41 6.14
CA GLN A 22 -9.40 -17.82 5.65
C GLN A 22 -10.15 -16.63 5.10
N ASP A 23 -11.20 -16.92 4.30
CA ASP A 23 -11.99 -15.86 3.66
C ASP A 23 -12.53 -14.86 4.69
N GLN A 24 -13.05 -15.39 5.80
CA GLN A 24 -13.61 -14.53 6.84
C GLN A 24 -12.56 -13.63 7.44
N THR A 25 -11.36 -14.16 7.65
CA THR A 25 -10.26 -13.38 8.20
C THR A 25 -9.87 -12.27 7.24
N ALA A 26 -9.84 -12.59 5.94
CA ALA A 26 -9.49 -11.59 4.92
C ALA A 26 -10.53 -10.48 4.86
N LEU A 27 -11.80 -10.83 4.93
CA LEU A 27 -12.86 -9.82 4.93
C LEU A 27 -12.79 -8.94 6.17
N ALA A 28 -12.54 -9.56 7.33
CA ALA A 28 -12.41 -8.81 8.57
C ALA A 28 -11.23 -7.84 8.50
N LEU A 29 -10.13 -8.30 7.89
CA LEU A 29 -8.95 -7.44 7.73
C LEU A 29 -9.27 -6.23 6.87
N GLN A 30 -9.97 -6.44 5.76
CA GLN A 30 -10.32 -5.33 4.89
C GLN A 30 -11.20 -4.31 5.60
N GLU A 31 -12.16 -4.79 6.38
CA GLU A 31 -13.02 -3.90 7.14
C GLU A 31 -12.25 -3.16 8.22
N ASP A 32 -11.38 -3.88 8.94
CA ASP A 32 -10.57 -3.26 9.98
C ASP A 32 -9.66 -2.18 9.40
N LEU A 33 -9.05 -2.45 8.25
CA LEU A 33 -8.19 -1.49 7.61
C LEU A 33 -8.96 -0.23 7.22
N ALA A 34 -10.12 -0.41 6.60
CA ALA A 34 -10.93 0.72 6.19
C ALA A 34 -11.30 1.58 7.38
N GLU A 35 -11.74 0.96 8.47
CA GLU A 35 -12.12 1.70 9.67
C GLU A 35 -10.93 2.42 10.29
N ARG A 36 -9.76 1.74 10.31
CA ARG A 36 -8.58 2.35 10.91
C ARG A 36 -8.06 3.51 10.07
N ILE A 37 -8.12 3.39 8.75
CA ILE A 37 -7.70 4.49 7.89
C ILE A 37 -8.57 5.73 8.16
N VAL A 38 -9.87 5.54 8.23
CA VAL A 38 -10.78 6.65 8.47
C VAL A 38 -10.57 7.22 9.86
N ALA A 39 -10.44 6.36 10.86
CA ALA A 39 -10.35 6.81 12.25
C ALA A 39 -9.05 7.54 12.54
N THR A 40 -7.94 7.12 11.91
CA THR A 40 -6.62 7.66 12.22
C THR A 40 -6.15 8.71 11.23
N GLY A 41 -6.76 8.75 10.04
CA GLY A 41 -6.28 9.65 9.01
C GLY A 41 -4.93 9.24 8.43
N CYS A 42 -4.57 7.97 8.57
CA CYS A 42 -3.31 7.48 8.03
C CYS A 42 -3.27 7.64 6.52
N HIS A 43 -2.08 7.91 5.99
CA HIS A 43 -1.93 8.11 4.55
C HIS A 43 -1.29 6.91 3.86
N GLY A 44 -0.95 5.87 4.58
CA GLY A 44 -0.32 4.71 3.97
C GLY A 44 -0.55 3.44 4.75
N VAL A 45 -0.52 2.33 4.01
CA VAL A 45 -0.66 0.99 4.56
C VAL A 45 0.50 0.15 4.07
N ILE A 46 1.20 -0.50 4.98
CA ILE A 46 2.28 -1.41 4.65
C ILE A 46 1.78 -2.82 4.91
N ILE A 47 1.85 -3.67 3.88
CA ILE A 47 1.45 -5.06 3.99
C ILE A 47 2.69 -5.92 3.90
N ASP A 48 3.01 -6.58 4.99
CA ASP A 48 4.20 -7.44 5.08
C ASP A 48 3.79 -8.87 4.74
N ILE A 49 4.32 -9.38 3.63
CA ILE A 49 4.02 -10.74 3.19
C ILE A 49 5.25 -11.62 3.24
N THR A 50 6.23 -11.25 4.07
CA THR A 50 7.47 -12.02 4.18
C THR A 50 7.20 -13.48 4.55
N ALA A 51 6.15 -13.74 5.31
CA ALA A 51 5.82 -15.09 5.74
C ALA A 51 5.22 -15.95 4.64
N LEU A 52 4.85 -15.37 3.50
CA LEU A 52 4.19 -16.11 2.44
C LEU A 52 5.23 -16.71 1.49
N ASP A 53 5.23 -18.02 1.38
CA ASP A 53 6.07 -18.73 0.40
C ASP A 53 5.29 -19.03 -0.87
N ILE A 54 3.98 -19.22 -0.73
CA ILE A 54 3.11 -19.60 -1.82
C ILE A 54 1.91 -18.69 -1.79
N VAL A 55 1.53 -18.20 -2.97
CA VAL A 55 0.40 -17.30 -3.12
C VAL A 55 -0.54 -17.88 -4.15
N ASP A 56 -1.82 -17.85 -3.86
CA ASP A 56 -2.83 -18.25 -4.84
C ASP A 56 -3.60 -17.01 -5.28
N SER A 57 -4.58 -17.23 -6.17
CA SER A 57 -5.35 -16.11 -6.70
C SER A 57 -6.15 -15.41 -5.61
N PHE A 58 -6.52 -16.13 -4.56
CA PHE A 58 -7.26 -15.53 -3.46
C PHE A 58 -6.43 -14.45 -2.78
N VAL A 59 -5.18 -14.75 -2.45
CA VAL A 59 -4.30 -13.77 -1.80
C VAL A 59 -4.05 -12.59 -2.72
N GLY A 60 -3.81 -12.85 -4.00
CA GLY A 60 -3.58 -11.77 -4.96
C GLY A 60 -4.77 -10.83 -5.05
N ARG A 61 -5.97 -11.40 -5.12
CA ARG A 61 -7.17 -10.57 -5.19
C ARG A 61 -7.39 -9.79 -3.89
N MET A 62 -7.04 -10.42 -2.76
CA MET A 62 -7.15 -9.72 -1.48
C MET A 62 -6.23 -8.51 -1.44
N LEU A 63 -4.99 -8.66 -1.90
CA LEU A 63 -4.05 -7.55 -1.93
C LEU A 63 -4.57 -6.42 -2.83
N SER A 64 -5.13 -6.78 -3.98
CA SER A 64 -5.70 -5.79 -4.89
C SER A 64 -6.89 -5.07 -4.25
N SER A 65 -7.73 -5.81 -3.53
CA SER A 65 -8.87 -5.22 -2.86
C SER A 65 -8.44 -4.23 -1.79
N ILE A 66 -7.44 -4.61 -1.00
CA ILE A 66 -6.93 -3.73 0.04
C ILE A 66 -6.39 -2.44 -0.59
N ALA A 67 -5.66 -2.57 -1.68
CA ALA A 67 -5.10 -1.41 -2.36
C ALA A 67 -6.20 -0.49 -2.87
N SER A 68 -7.25 -1.08 -3.43
CA SER A 68 -8.36 -0.28 -3.96
C SER A 68 -9.10 0.44 -2.85
N ILE A 69 -9.37 -0.25 -1.75
CA ILE A 69 -10.04 0.36 -0.61
C ILE A 69 -9.20 1.50 -0.06
N SER A 70 -7.90 1.26 0.09
CA SER A 70 -7.00 2.27 0.63
C SER A 70 -6.98 3.51 -0.26
N ARG A 71 -6.93 3.30 -1.57
CA ARG A 71 -6.89 4.42 -2.51
C ARG A 71 -8.16 5.26 -2.44
N VAL A 72 -9.30 4.60 -2.32
CA VAL A 72 -10.57 5.32 -2.18
C VAL A 72 -10.56 6.18 -0.92
N LEU A 73 -9.87 5.72 0.11
CA LEU A 73 -9.78 6.43 1.38
C LEU A 73 -8.54 7.31 1.46
N ASP A 74 -7.90 7.56 0.33
CA ASP A 74 -6.76 8.49 0.22
C ASP A 74 -5.52 7.99 0.95
N ALA A 75 -5.28 6.69 0.88
CA ALA A 75 -4.08 6.09 1.44
C ALA A 75 -3.38 5.25 0.38
N GLU A 76 -2.06 5.21 0.45
CA GLU A 76 -1.28 4.40 -0.47
C GLU A 76 -0.93 3.06 0.16
N THR A 77 -0.75 2.06 -0.70
CA THR A 77 -0.41 0.71 -0.24
C THR A 77 0.98 0.33 -0.73
N VAL A 78 1.78 -0.19 0.19
CA VAL A 78 3.09 -0.74 -0.13
C VAL A 78 3.14 -2.17 0.38
N VAL A 79 3.51 -3.11 -0.50
CA VAL A 79 3.69 -4.51 -0.12
C VAL A 79 5.18 -4.75 0.07
N VAL A 80 5.56 -5.29 1.20
CA VAL A 80 6.97 -5.52 1.52
C VAL A 80 7.24 -7.00 1.73
N GLY A 81 8.48 -7.41 1.48
CA GLY A 81 8.91 -8.76 1.75
C GLY A 81 8.46 -9.78 0.71
N MET A 82 8.10 -9.32 -0.48
CA MET A 82 7.67 -10.25 -1.53
C MET A 82 8.85 -11.07 -2.02
N ARG A 83 8.71 -12.39 -1.94
CA ARG A 83 9.75 -13.29 -2.43
C ARG A 83 9.63 -13.43 -3.94
N PRO A 84 10.76 -13.70 -4.63
CA PRO A 84 10.71 -13.83 -6.10
C PRO A 84 9.70 -14.88 -6.58
N ALA A 85 9.60 -16.01 -5.88
CA ALA A 85 8.65 -17.05 -6.27
C ALA A 85 7.21 -16.55 -6.19
N VAL A 86 6.93 -15.71 -5.19
CA VAL A 86 5.60 -15.13 -5.03
C VAL A 86 5.32 -14.15 -6.18
N ALA A 87 6.30 -13.32 -6.50
CA ALA A 87 6.13 -12.35 -7.58
C ALA A 87 5.86 -13.04 -8.90
N ILE A 88 6.60 -14.11 -9.18
CA ILE A 88 6.43 -14.88 -10.42
C ILE A 88 5.03 -15.47 -10.47
N THR A 89 4.57 -16.04 -9.36
CA THR A 89 3.24 -16.63 -9.30
C THR A 89 2.16 -15.60 -9.58
N LEU A 90 2.27 -14.42 -9.00
CA LEU A 90 1.28 -13.38 -9.22
C LEU A 90 1.20 -12.99 -10.70
N VAL A 91 2.36 -12.89 -11.35
CA VAL A 91 2.39 -12.58 -12.77
C VAL A 91 1.74 -13.69 -13.58
N GLU A 92 2.06 -14.94 -13.24
CA GLU A 92 1.50 -16.10 -13.96
C GLU A 92 -0.01 -16.19 -13.78
N LEU A 93 -0.52 -15.75 -12.65
CA LEU A 93 -1.97 -15.76 -12.41
C LEU A 93 -2.67 -14.60 -13.11
N GLY A 94 -1.90 -13.75 -13.80
CA GLY A 94 -2.48 -12.62 -14.50
C GLY A 94 -3.00 -11.54 -13.57
N LEU A 95 -2.52 -11.51 -12.34
CA LEU A 95 -2.99 -10.53 -11.37
C LEU A 95 -2.17 -9.26 -11.49
N SER A 96 -2.87 -8.17 -11.68
CA SER A 96 -2.24 -6.86 -11.76
C SER A 96 -2.23 -6.23 -10.37
N LEU A 97 -1.07 -5.76 -9.97
CA LEU A 97 -0.93 -5.04 -8.71
C LEU A 97 -0.86 -3.53 -8.97
N ASP A 98 -1.71 -3.07 -9.87
CA ASP A 98 -1.77 -1.65 -10.21
C ASP A 98 -2.08 -0.83 -8.96
N GLY A 99 -1.32 0.24 -8.79
CA GLY A 99 -1.53 1.09 -7.64
C GLY A 99 -0.88 0.56 -6.37
N ILE A 100 -0.17 -0.56 -6.46
CA ILE A 100 0.55 -1.10 -5.33
C ILE A 100 2.03 -0.92 -5.57
N ARG A 101 2.71 -0.34 -4.59
CA ARG A 101 4.16 -0.23 -4.63
C ARG A 101 4.75 -1.39 -3.85
N THR A 102 6.00 -1.73 -4.15
CA THR A 102 6.68 -2.81 -3.44
C THR A 102 7.98 -2.30 -2.87
N ALA A 103 8.41 -2.93 -1.78
CA ALA A 103 9.67 -2.60 -1.14
C ALA A 103 10.24 -3.88 -0.54
N LEU A 104 11.53 -3.85 -0.25
CA LEU A 104 12.20 -5.03 0.28
C LEU A 104 11.74 -5.39 1.68
N ASN A 105 11.51 -4.38 2.50
CA ASN A 105 11.17 -4.60 3.89
C ASN A 105 10.36 -3.42 4.42
N VAL A 106 9.96 -3.52 5.68
CA VAL A 106 9.13 -2.51 6.30
C VAL A 106 9.81 -1.15 6.31
N GLU A 107 11.09 -1.11 6.60
CA GLU A 107 11.83 0.15 6.65
C GLU A 107 11.80 0.87 5.29
N ARG A 108 12.01 0.12 4.23
CA ARG A 108 11.94 0.71 2.88
C ARG A 108 10.54 1.16 2.55
N GLY A 109 9.54 0.39 3.00
CA GLY A 109 8.16 0.78 2.80
C GLY A 109 7.84 2.09 3.48
N ILE A 110 8.32 2.27 4.70
CA ILE A 110 8.12 3.50 5.44
C ILE A 110 8.76 4.66 4.69
N GLU A 111 9.97 4.46 4.17
CA GLU A 111 10.66 5.50 3.41
C GLU A 111 9.88 5.91 2.17
N LEU A 112 9.37 4.91 1.43
CA LEU A 112 8.59 5.21 0.25
C LEU A 112 7.36 6.04 0.56
N LEU A 113 6.66 5.68 1.63
CA LEU A 113 5.45 6.39 2.00
C LEU A 113 5.76 7.78 2.54
N ALA A 114 6.88 7.92 3.23
CA ALA A 114 7.29 9.23 3.71
C ALA A 114 7.60 10.18 2.55
N GLN A 115 8.25 9.65 1.51
CA GLN A 115 8.55 10.45 0.33
C GLN A 115 7.29 10.87 -0.39
N ALA A 116 6.32 9.96 -0.50
CA ALA A 116 5.07 10.27 -1.16
C ALA A 116 4.27 11.30 -0.39
N ARG A 117 4.42 11.31 0.94
CA ARG A 117 3.67 12.23 1.79
C ARG A 117 4.31 13.60 1.84
N GLU A 118 5.60 13.67 1.58
CA GLU A 118 6.35 14.91 1.72
C GLU A 118 5.75 16.01 0.86
N PRO A 119 5.40 17.15 1.44
CA PRO A 119 4.82 18.21 0.63
C PRO A 119 5.88 18.75 -0.31
N GLU A 120 5.47 19.01 -1.55
CA GLU A 120 6.36 19.58 -2.52
C GLU A 120 6.60 21.03 -2.20
N THR A 121 7.85 21.45 -2.29
CA THR A 121 8.16 22.86 -2.16
C THR A 121 7.77 23.56 -3.46
N PRO A 122 7.64 24.88 -3.46
CA PRO A 122 7.37 25.58 -4.72
C PRO A 122 8.37 25.25 -5.81
N ASP A 123 9.63 25.01 -5.44
CA ASP A 123 10.64 24.64 -6.43
C ASP A 123 10.35 23.26 -6.99
N ASP A 124 9.96 22.33 -6.12
CA ASP A 124 9.69 20.98 -6.55
C ASP A 124 8.42 20.89 -7.36
N LEU A 125 7.47 21.77 -7.08
CA LEU A 125 6.22 21.74 -7.78
C LEU A 125 6.36 22.06 -9.24
N GLY A 126 7.47 22.65 -9.60
CA GLY A 126 7.65 23.02 -10.98
C GLY A 126 6.63 24.04 -11.38
N ILE A 127 6.23 24.66 -10.52
CA ILE A 127 5.16 25.53 -10.66
C ILE A 127 5.55 26.88 -10.89
N ASP A 128 5.98 26.21 -10.52
CA ASP A 128 6.32 26.80 -10.73
C ASP A 128 6.02 27.09 -11.27
N LEU A 129 5.57 26.85 -11.10
CA LEU A 129 5.35 26.95 -11.46
C LEU A 129 5.46 27.22 -12.16
N ASP A 130 5.56 27.21 -12.47
CA ASP A 130 5.70 27.52 -13.14
C ASP A 130 5.24 27.97 -13.52
N LEU A 131 4.86 28.33 -13.06
CA LEU A 131 4.46 28.98 -13.43
C LEU A 131 4.90 29.72 -14.28
N ASP A 132 5.68 30.05 -14.23
CA ASP A 132 6.12 30.56 -15.11
C ASP A 132 6.36 29.90 -16.10
N ARG A 133 6.38 29.26 -15.97
CA ARG A 133 6.51 28.46 -16.93
C ARG A 133 5.35 28.11 -17.63
N PHE A 134 4.76 28.53 -17.34
CA PHE A 134 3.80 28.58 -17.84
C PHE A 134 3.36 29.35 -18.04
N GLY A 135 3.93 29.57 -17.61
CA GLY A 135 3.90 30.39 -17.96
C GLY A 135 3.84 30.96 -18.10
N PRO A 136 3.92 31.55 -17.94
CA PRO A 136 3.83 32.11 -18.21
C PRO A 136 3.78 32.23 -18.65
N ALA A 137 3.91 32.15 -18.41
CA ALA A 137 3.95 32.21 -18.93
C ALA A 137 3.93 32.25 -19.32
N THR A 138 3.91 32.37 -19.08
CA THR A 138 3.91 32.46 -19.47
C THR A 138 3.95 32.48 -19.82
N SER A 139 4.08 32.66 -19.80
CA SER A 139 4.17 32.87 -20.05
C SER A 139 4.03 32.86 -20.53
#